data_80f55ad2b7128fadc10cdfa35c01e516
#
_entry.id   80f55ad2b7128fadc10cdfa35c01e516
#
_cell.length_a   1.000
_cell.length_b   1.000
_cell.length_c   1.000
_cell.angle_alpha   90.00
_cell.angle_beta   90.00
_cell.angle_gamma   90.00
#
_symmetry.space_group_name_H-M   'P 1'
#
loop_
_entity.id
_entity.type
_entity.pdbx_description
1 polymer ?
#
loop_
_entity_poly.entity_id
_entity_poly.type
_entity_poly.pdbx_seq_one_letter_code
_entity_poly.pdbx_strand_id
1 'polypeptide(L)'
;LSAAPDSWYHEKESAWLYGRVAAAEPDPVRRAMFHKLGTAAEQQALRWQALEPARSFRFSPSLRARLVAGIVRRVGPRASRHVLAAMKLRGLSVYTSAAPPVAPG
;
A
#
# COMPACT_ATOMS: atom_id res chain seq x y z
N LEU A 1 -2.73 -22.02 7.55
CA LEU A 1 -3.15 -20.79 6.90
C LEU A 1 -1.94 -20.00 6.44
N SER A 2 -1.92 -19.70 5.15
CA SER A 2 -0.85 -18.91 4.57
C SER A 2 -1.11 -17.42 4.78
N ALA A 3 -0.06 -16.67 5.12
CA ALA A 3 -0.11 -15.21 5.21
C ALA A 3 -0.03 -14.54 3.83
N ALA A 4 0.32 -15.29 2.79
CA ALA A 4 0.57 -14.72 1.46
C ALA A 4 -0.65 -14.01 0.85
N PRO A 5 -1.90 -14.55 0.91
CA PRO A 5 -3.03 -13.83 0.32
C PRO A 5 -3.31 -12.51 1.00
N ASP A 6 -3.24 -12.45 2.33
CA ASP A 6 -3.49 -11.22 3.08
C ASP A 6 -2.38 -10.21 2.82
N SER A 7 -1.12 -10.66 2.84
CA SER A 7 0.02 -9.78 2.60
C SER A 7 0.02 -9.25 1.17
N TRP A 8 -0.29 -10.11 0.20
CA TRP A 8 -0.43 -9.73 -1.19
C TRP A 8 -1.50 -8.63 -1.34
N TYR A 9 -2.66 -8.86 -0.73
CA TYR A 9 -3.77 -7.90 -0.81
C TYR A 9 -3.39 -6.56 -0.20
N HIS A 10 -2.73 -6.56 0.97
CA HIS A 10 -2.29 -5.32 1.61
C HIS A 10 -1.30 -4.55 0.74
N GLU A 11 -0.38 -5.25 0.08
CA GLU A 11 0.54 -4.57 -0.82
C GLU A 11 -0.15 -4.02 -2.06
N LYS A 12 -1.09 -4.76 -2.63
CA LYS A 12 -1.87 -4.28 -3.77
C LYS A 12 -2.71 -3.08 -3.39
N GLU A 13 -3.32 -3.09 -2.21
CA GLU A 13 -4.09 -1.97 -1.71
C GLU A 13 -3.20 -0.75 -1.48
N SER A 14 -2.01 -0.95 -0.90
CA SER A 14 -1.03 0.13 -0.72
C SER A 14 -0.61 0.72 -2.07
N ALA A 15 -0.30 -0.12 -3.04
CA ALA A 15 0.10 0.33 -4.37
C ALA A 15 -1.03 1.15 -5.02
N TRP A 16 -2.26 0.67 -4.90
CA TRP A 16 -3.41 1.36 -5.45
C TRP A 16 -3.60 2.74 -4.80
N LEU A 17 -3.49 2.81 -3.47
CA LEU A 17 -3.62 4.06 -2.72
C LEU A 17 -2.50 5.02 -3.06
N TYR A 18 -1.25 4.55 -3.12
CA TYR A 18 -0.13 5.41 -3.51
C TYR A 18 -0.33 5.99 -4.90
N GLY A 19 -0.91 5.22 -5.83
CA GLY A 19 -1.25 5.72 -7.15
C GLY A 19 -2.28 6.85 -7.09
N ARG A 20 -3.29 6.70 -6.22
CA ARG A 20 -4.30 7.74 -6.04
C ARG A 20 -3.74 8.99 -5.38
N VAL A 21 -2.86 8.81 -4.39
CA VAL A 21 -2.19 9.93 -3.73
C VAL A 21 -1.29 10.66 -4.73
N ALA A 22 -0.52 9.92 -5.52
CA ALA A 22 0.33 10.52 -6.55
C ALA A 22 -0.49 11.35 -7.54
N ALA A 23 -1.63 10.82 -7.96
CA ALA A 23 -2.51 11.53 -8.91
C ALA A 23 -3.07 12.82 -8.33
N ALA A 24 -3.25 12.89 -7.01
CA ALA A 24 -3.78 14.07 -6.34
C ALA A 24 -2.67 15.05 -5.88
N GLU A 25 -1.41 14.63 -5.90
CA GLU A 25 -0.30 15.44 -5.38
C GLU A 25 0.18 16.43 -6.44
N PRO A 26 0.07 17.75 -6.17
CA PRO A 26 0.53 18.76 -7.12
C PRO A 26 2.05 18.93 -7.16
N ASP A 27 2.75 18.61 -6.06
CA ASP A 27 4.20 18.76 -6.02
C ASP A 27 4.88 17.61 -6.77
N PRO A 28 5.70 17.92 -7.80
CA PRO A 28 6.30 16.86 -8.62
C PRO A 28 7.28 15.96 -7.85
N VAL A 29 7.98 16.48 -6.85
CA VAL A 29 8.91 15.70 -6.05
C VAL A 29 8.14 14.69 -5.20
N ARG A 30 7.10 15.13 -4.52
CA ARG A 30 6.26 14.22 -3.72
C ARG A 30 5.50 13.22 -4.58
N ARG A 31 5.04 13.66 -5.75
CA ARG A 31 4.38 12.76 -6.70
C ARG A 31 5.32 11.62 -7.10
N ALA A 32 6.57 11.93 -7.41
CA ALA A 32 7.56 10.93 -7.76
C ALA A 32 7.82 9.98 -6.58
N MET A 33 7.86 10.50 -5.36
CA MET A 33 8.01 9.69 -4.16
C MET A 33 6.86 8.68 -4.01
N PHE A 34 5.62 9.14 -4.18
CA PHE A 34 4.45 8.26 -4.08
C PHE A 34 4.45 7.19 -5.17
N HIS A 35 4.89 7.55 -6.38
CA HIS A 35 5.06 6.55 -7.44
C HIS A 35 6.09 5.49 -7.08
N LYS A 36 7.21 5.88 -6.47
CA LYS A 36 8.22 4.92 -6.01
C LYS A 36 7.67 3.99 -4.93
N LEU A 37 6.92 4.54 -3.99
CA LEU A 37 6.29 3.73 -2.94
C LEU A 37 5.29 2.74 -3.53
N GLY A 38 4.52 3.17 -4.52
CA GLY A 38 3.59 2.30 -5.21
C GLY A 38 4.29 1.18 -5.96
N THR A 39 5.39 1.51 -6.64
CA THR A 39 6.21 0.50 -7.35
C THR A 39 6.79 -0.51 -6.39
N ALA A 40 7.29 -0.05 -5.24
CA ALA A 40 7.85 -0.95 -4.22
C ALA A 40 6.77 -1.89 -3.68
N ALA A 41 5.55 -1.37 -3.46
CA ALA A 41 4.44 -2.19 -3.00
C ALA A 41 4.06 -3.25 -4.05
N GLU A 42 4.05 -2.89 -5.34
CA GLU A 42 3.77 -3.85 -6.41
C GLU A 42 4.82 -4.96 -6.44
N GLN A 43 6.09 -4.62 -6.25
CA GLN A 43 7.16 -5.61 -6.22
C GLN A 43 7.02 -6.55 -5.03
N GLN A 44 6.61 -6.04 -3.87
CA GLN A 44 6.34 -6.88 -2.72
C GLN A 44 5.15 -7.81 -2.98
N ALA A 45 4.11 -7.31 -3.64
CA ALA A 45 2.97 -8.14 -4.01
C ALA A 45 3.40 -9.31 -4.90
N LEU A 46 4.29 -9.06 -5.87
CA LEU A 46 4.82 -10.12 -6.72
C LEU A 46 5.58 -11.18 -5.92
N ARG A 47 6.31 -10.77 -4.89
CA ARG A 47 7.03 -11.71 -4.03
C ARG A 47 6.07 -12.61 -3.26
N TRP A 48 5.00 -12.06 -2.70
CA TRP A 48 3.99 -12.85 -2.01
C TRP A 48 3.30 -13.80 -2.97
N GLN A 49 2.99 -13.33 -4.18
CA GLN A 49 2.36 -14.16 -5.20
C GLN A 49 3.24 -15.32 -5.62
N ALA A 50 4.55 -15.12 -5.69
CA ALA A 50 5.50 -16.15 -6.07
C ALA A 50 5.58 -17.29 -5.07
N LEU A 51 5.16 -17.09 -3.82
CA LEU A 51 5.14 -18.13 -2.80
C LEU A 51 4.03 -19.16 -3.04
N GLU A 52 2.98 -18.80 -3.79
CA GLU A 52 1.87 -19.70 -4.12
C GLU A 52 1.53 -19.57 -5.60
N PRO A 53 2.41 -20.07 -6.49
CA PRO A 53 2.26 -19.84 -7.93
C PRO A 53 1.01 -20.48 -8.54
N ALA A 54 0.49 -21.53 -7.92
CA ALA A 54 -0.73 -22.20 -8.40
C ALA A 54 -2.00 -21.45 -7.99
N ARG A 55 -1.89 -20.48 -7.07
CA ARG A 55 -3.03 -19.75 -6.56
C ARG A 55 -3.37 -18.59 -7.48
N SER A 56 -4.66 -18.37 -7.68
CA SER A 56 -5.15 -17.20 -8.40
C SER A 56 -5.33 -16.05 -7.40
N PHE A 57 -4.72 -14.90 -7.70
CA PHE A 57 -4.84 -13.70 -6.90
C PHE A 57 -5.65 -12.66 -7.66
N ARG A 58 -6.64 -12.10 -6.99
CA ARG A 58 -7.47 -11.03 -7.57
C ARG A 58 -7.49 -9.84 -6.64
N PHE A 59 -7.27 -8.66 -7.19
CA PHE A 59 -7.33 -7.43 -6.43
C PHE A 59 -8.59 -6.65 -6.79
N SER A 60 -9.29 -6.21 -5.73
CA SER A 60 -10.35 -5.22 -5.83
C SER A 60 -10.21 -4.31 -4.63
N PRO A 61 -10.12 -2.98 -4.83
CA PRO A 61 -10.00 -2.08 -3.69
C PRO A 61 -11.17 -2.25 -2.74
N SER A 62 -10.86 -2.31 -1.43
CA SER A 62 -11.90 -2.40 -0.42
C SER A 62 -12.71 -1.09 -0.37
N LEU A 63 -13.91 -1.17 0.20
CA LEU A 63 -14.73 0.03 0.40
C LEU A 63 -13.96 1.07 1.21
N ARG A 64 -13.23 0.63 2.22
CA ARG A 64 -12.39 1.52 3.03
C ARG A 64 -11.31 2.21 2.20
N ALA A 65 -10.63 1.47 1.34
CA ALA A 65 -9.60 2.04 0.47
C ALA A 65 -10.20 3.06 -0.49
N ARG A 66 -11.35 2.76 -1.06
CA ARG A 66 -12.05 3.69 -1.96
C ARG A 66 -12.50 4.95 -1.24
N LEU A 67 -12.94 4.83 0.01
CA LEU A 67 -13.32 5.97 0.84
C LEU A 67 -12.12 6.85 1.12
N VAL A 68 -10.98 6.25 1.51
CA VAL A 68 -9.74 6.98 1.75
C VAL A 68 -9.28 7.69 0.48
N ALA A 69 -9.32 7.02 -0.66
CA ALA A 69 -8.95 7.63 -1.93
C ALA A 69 -9.84 8.82 -2.27
N GLY A 70 -11.13 8.73 -1.98
CA GLY A 70 -12.07 9.83 -2.17
C GLY A 70 -11.74 11.03 -1.28
N ILE A 71 -11.38 10.77 -0.02
CA ILE A 71 -10.95 11.82 0.91
C ILE A 71 -9.68 12.51 0.40
N VAL A 72 -8.67 11.71 0.01
CA VAL A 72 -7.42 12.24 -0.52
C VAL A 72 -7.67 13.13 -1.74
N ARG A 73 -8.56 12.72 -2.63
CA ARG A 73 -8.87 13.48 -3.83
C ARG A 73 -9.54 14.81 -3.51
N ARG A 74 -10.39 14.85 -2.46
CA ARG A 74 -11.14 16.05 -2.10
C ARG A 74 -10.34 17.03 -1.27
N VAL A 75 -9.58 16.54 -0.28
CA VAL A 75 -8.88 17.39 0.68
C VAL A 75 -7.38 17.45 0.46
N GLY A 76 -6.85 16.60 -0.41
CA GLY A 76 -5.43 16.54 -0.74
C GLY A 76 -4.65 15.61 0.18
N PRO A 77 -3.45 15.17 -0.28
CA PRO A 77 -2.65 14.19 0.46
C PRO A 77 -2.16 14.70 1.82
N ARG A 78 -1.85 15.98 1.95
CA ARG A 78 -1.36 16.54 3.21
C ARG A 78 -2.39 16.46 4.32
N ALA A 79 -3.64 16.80 3.99
CA ALA A 79 -4.71 16.79 4.98
C ALA A 79 -5.10 15.36 5.38
N SER A 80 -4.88 14.38 4.51
CA SER A 80 -5.23 12.99 4.78
C SER A 80 -4.05 12.14 5.23
N ARG A 81 -2.88 12.74 5.49
CA ARG A 81 -1.66 12.00 5.84
C ARG A 81 -1.83 11.07 7.05
N HIS A 82 -2.62 11.48 8.03
CA HIS A 82 -2.84 10.66 9.22
C HIS A 82 -3.64 9.41 8.91
N VAL A 83 -4.60 9.50 8.01
CA VAL A 83 -5.39 8.35 7.57
C VAL A 83 -4.52 7.38 6.79
N LEU A 84 -3.69 7.92 5.89
CA LEU A 84 -2.76 7.10 5.09
C LEU A 84 -1.74 6.41 5.98
N ALA A 85 -1.21 7.13 6.99
CA ALA A 85 -0.25 6.57 7.93
C ALA A 85 -0.88 5.44 8.75
N ALA A 86 -2.12 5.59 9.19
CA ALA A 86 -2.81 4.55 9.94
C ALA A 86 -3.01 3.28 9.08
N MET A 87 -3.32 3.44 7.81
CA MET A 87 -3.45 2.31 6.90
C MET A 87 -2.12 1.62 6.66
N LYS A 88 -1.05 2.39 6.54
CA LYS A 88 0.30 1.83 6.35
C LYS A 88 0.75 1.05 7.58
N LEU A 89 0.46 1.54 8.77
CA LEU A 89 0.78 0.84 10.02
C LEU A 89 0.07 -0.51 10.11
N ARG A 90 -1.17 -0.60 9.64
CA ARG A 90 -1.87 -1.88 9.58
C ARG A 90 -1.18 -2.86 8.64
N GLY A 91 -0.73 -2.39 7.48
CA GLY A 91 0.05 -3.21 6.57
C GLY A 91 1.35 -3.67 7.19
N LEU A 92 2.03 -2.79 7.91
CA LEU A 92 3.30 -3.11 8.57
C LEU A 92 3.16 -4.15 9.66
N SER A 93 2.02 -4.23 10.35
CA SER A 93 1.84 -5.22 11.40
C SER A 93 1.95 -6.66 10.86
N VAL A 94 1.64 -6.87 9.60
CA VAL A 94 1.83 -8.16 8.94
C VAL A 94 3.31 -8.45 8.74
N TYR A 95 4.10 -7.42 8.45
CA TYR A 95 5.54 -7.59 8.18
C TYR A 95 6.38 -7.74 9.43
N THR A 96 6.00 -7.10 10.52
CA THR A 96 6.77 -7.19 11.76
C THR A 96 6.74 -8.61 12.33
N SER A 97 5.77 -9.40 11.99
CA SER A 97 5.75 -10.82 12.37
C SER A 97 6.50 -11.72 11.39
N ALA A 98 6.81 -11.24 10.18
CA ALA A 98 7.44 -12.03 9.13
C ALA A 98 8.88 -11.65 8.84
N ALA A 99 9.32 -10.46 9.25
CA ALA A 99 10.66 -9.93 8.97
C ALA A 99 11.27 -9.37 10.24
N PRO A 100 12.60 -9.47 10.40
CA PRO A 100 13.27 -8.87 11.54
C PRO A 100 13.11 -7.34 11.50
N PRO A 101 13.00 -6.70 12.66
CA PRO A 101 12.91 -5.25 12.68
C PRO A 101 14.18 -4.63 12.11
N VAL A 102 14.00 -3.58 11.32
CA VAL A 102 15.12 -2.81 10.82
C VAL A 102 15.66 -1.97 11.96
N ALA A 103 16.95 -2.07 12.22
CA ALA A 103 17.57 -1.26 13.26
C ALA A 103 17.42 0.23 12.90
N PRO A 104 17.03 1.06 13.85
CA PRO A 104 17.00 2.50 13.60
C PRO A 104 18.41 2.99 13.31
N GLY A 105 18.51 3.69 12.21
CA GLY A 105 19.79 4.24 11.79
C GLY A 105 20.23 5.40 12.64
#